data_59cc83c605571fab4e11891d2a409076
#
_entry.id   59cc83c605571fab4e11891d2a409076
#
_cell.length_a   1.000
_cell.length_b   1.000
_cell.length_c   1.000
_cell.angle_alpha   90.00
_cell.angle_beta   90.00
_cell.angle_gamma   90.00
#
_symmetry.space_group_name_H-M   'P 1'
#
loop_
_entity.id
_entity.type
_entity.pdbx_description
1 polymer ?
#
loop_
_entity_poly.entity_id
_entity_poly.type
_entity_poly.pdbx_seq_one_letter_code
_entity_poly.pdbx_strand_id
1 'polypeptide(L)' 'MNGKEFIPRTQRWARARGVDVRVDASRGKGGHQILTVGERCTTVQTGELQPGIYFAMLKQLGIAKEEF' A
#
# COMPACT_ATOMS: atom_id res chain seq x y z
N MET A 1 4.54 11.44 1.42
CA MET A 1 4.94 10.08 1.82
C MET A 1 5.48 9.33 0.61
N ASN A 2 6.53 8.55 0.76
CA ASN A 2 7.03 7.74 -0.35
C ASN A 2 6.59 6.29 -0.22
N GLY A 3 6.78 5.51 -1.30
CA GLY A 3 6.34 4.12 -1.32
C GLY A 3 7.04 3.23 -0.30
N LYS A 4 8.29 3.57 0.05
CA LYS A 4 9.03 2.80 1.06
C LYS A 4 8.43 2.94 2.45
N GLU A 5 7.76 4.04 2.73
CA GLU A 5 7.06 4.26 4.00
C GLU A 5 5.65 3.71 3.96
N PHE A 6 5.02 3.73 2.79
CA PHE A 6 3.63 3.29 2.62
C PHE A 6 3.48 1.81 2.97
N ILE A 7 4.40 0.97 2.49
CA ILE A 7 4.29 -0.47 2.68
C ILE A 7 4.40 -0.87 4.16
N PRO A 8 5.44 -0.46 4.91
CA PRO A 8 5.50 -0.81 6.34
C PRO A 8 4.34 -0.24 7.14
N ARG A 9 3.88 0.93 6.77
CA ARG A 9 2.75 1.56 7.46
C ARG A 9 1.46 0.77 7.23
N THR A 10 1.26 0.30 6.00
CA THR A 10 0.12 -0.57 5.68
C THR A 10 0.19 -1.88 6.44
N GLN A 11 1.38 -2.47 6.54
CA GLN A 11 1.58 -3.70 7.27
C GLN A 11 1.22 -3.55 8.75
N ARG A 12 1.62 -2.44 9.37
CA ARG A 12 1.26 -2.17 10.77
C ARG A 12 -0.24 -1.95 10.94
N TRP A 13 -0.84 -1.22 10.02
CA TRP A 13 -2.29 -0.98 10.03
C TRP A 13 -3.05 -2.31 9.96
N ALA A 14 -2.65 -3.18 9.04
CA ALA A 14 -3.30 -4.46 8.83
C ALA A 14 -3.09 -5.42 10.00
N ARG A 15 -1.89 -5.42 10.58
CA ARG A 15 -1.58 -6.27 11.73
C ARG A 15 -2.48 -5.92 12.91
N ALA A 16 -2.71 -4.65 13.14
CA ALA A 16 -3.58 -4.21 14.22
C ALA A 16 -5.03 -4.65 14.03
N ARG A 17 -5.42 -4.94 12.78
CA ARG A 17 -6.78 -5.33 12.44
C ARG A 17 -6.92 -6.81 12.07
N GLY A 18 -5.84 -7.57 12.11
CA GLY A 18 -5.87 -8.98 11.75
C GLY A 18 -6.10 -9.23 10.28
N VAL A 19 -5.66 -8.32 9.42
CA VAL A 19 -5.81 -8.42 7.96
C VAL A 19 -4.50 -8.88 7.35
N ASP A 20 -4.56 -9.82 6.40
CA ASP A 20 -3.37 -10.31 5.70
C ASP A 20 -2.84 -9.26 4.72
N VAL A 21 -1.52 -9.13 4.68
CA VAL A 21 -0.84 -8.24 3.73
C VAL A 21 0.24 -9.03 3.01
N ARG A 22 0.30 -8.86 1.70
CA ARG A 22 1.32 -9.48 0.87
C ARG A 22 1.97 -8.40 0.01
N VAL A 23 3.29 -8.50 -0.13
CA VAL A 23 4.06 -7.61 -0.99
C VAL A 23 4.76 -8.46 -2.03
N ASP A 24 4.50 -8.16 -3.31
CA ASP A 24 5.11 -8.90 -4.41
C ASP A 24 5.96 -7.93 -5.23
N ALA A 25 7.26 -7.99 -5.03
CA ALA A 25 8.21 -7.17 -5.76
C ALA A 25 8.62 -7.79 -7.09
N SER A 26 8.39 -9.09 -7.28
CA SER A 26 8.84 -9.80 -8.48
C SER A 26 8.04 -9.44 -9.72
N ARG A 27 6.82 -8.94 -9.55
CA ARG A 27 5.95 -8.53 -10.67
C ARG A 27 6.13 -7.09 -11.07
N GLY A 28 6.83 -6.31 -10.26
CA GLY A 28 7.02 -4.91 -10.53
C GLY A 28 8.23 -4.68 -11.40
N LYS A 29 8.15 -3.70 -12.31
CA LYS A 29 9.29 -3.22 -13.07
C LYS A 29 9.64 -1.82 -12.59
N GLY A 30 10.94 -1.50 -12.55
CA GLY A 30 11.35 -0.14 -12.22
C GLY A 30 10.97 0.31 -10.83
N GLY A 31 11.02 -0.56 -9.84
CA GLY A 31 10.72 -0.20 -8.46
C GLY A 31 9.25 -0.27 -8.07
N HIS A 32 8.39 -0.77 -8.96
CA HIS A 32 6.99 -0.99 -8.62
C HIS A 32 6.84 -2.31 -7.85
N GLN A 33 5.92 -2.32 -6.90
CA GLN A 33 5.59 -3.52 -6.14
C GLN A 33 4.08 -3.63 -6.04
N ILE A 34 3.56 -4.87 -6.01
CA ILE A 34 2.13 -5.13 -5.83
C ILE A 34 1.89 -5.35 -4.34
N LEU A 35 1.06 -4.50 -3.76
CA LEU A 35 0.67 -4.60 -2.35
C LEU A 35 -0.76 -5.12 -2.28
N THR A 36 -0.95 -6.27 -1.65
CA THR A 36 -2.26 -6.89 -1.47
C THR A 36 -2.66 -6.84 -0.01
N VAL A 37 -3.82 -6.29 0.27
CA VAL A 37 -4.39 -6.19 1.62
C VAL A 37 -5.74 -6.91 1.61
N GLY A 38 -5.79 -8.07 2.24
CA GLY A 38 -6.97 -8.93 2.18
C GLY A 38 -7.26 -9.34 0.74
N GLU A 39 -8.38 -8.91 0.21
CA GLU A 39 -8.80 -9.21 -1.17
C GLU A 39 -8.51 -8.07 -2.15
N ARG A 40 -7.93 -6.97 -1.68
CA ARG A 40 -7.70 -5.80 -2.49
C ARG A 40 -6.22 -5.59 -2.73
N CYS A 41 -5.86 -5.01 -3.86
CA CYS A 41 -4.47 -4.76 -4.17
C CYS A 41 -4.29 -3.41 -4.88
N THR A 42 -3.06 -2.92 -4.81
CA THR A 42 -2.66 -1.72 -5.53
C THR A 42 -1.19 -1.83 -5.90
N THR A 43 -0.77 -1.05 -6.88
CA THR A 43 0.64 -0.96 -7.26
C THR A 43 1.28 0.19 -6.48
N VAL A 44 2.41 -0.09 -5.84
CA VAL A 44 3.14 0.89 -5.04
C VAL A 44 4.47 1.20 -5.69
N GLN A 45 4.73 2.48 -5.96
CA GLN A 45 6.02 2.95 -6.45
C GLN A 45 6.92 3.25 -5.25
N THR A 46 8.23 3.01 -5.41
CA THR A 46 9.19 3.29 -4.33
C THR A 46 9.50 4.77 -4.17
N GLY A 47 9.18 5.60 -5.16
CA GLY A 47 9.40 7.03 -5.09
C GLY A 47 8.34 7.78 -4.33
N GLU A 48 8.38 9.10 -4.42
CA GLU A 48 7.43 9.97 -3.74
C GLU A 48 6.02 9.75 -4.28
N LEU A 49 5.06 9.61 -3.38
CA LEU A 49 3.65 9.46 -3.72
C LEU A 49 2.96 10.81 -3.62
N GLN A 50 2.44 11.29 -4.75
CA GLN A 50 1.67 12.51 -4.76
C GLN A 50 0.36 12.31 -3.98
N PRO A 51 -0.21 13.37 -3.39
CA PRO A 51 -1.42 13.23 -2.56
C PRO A 51 -2.58 12.55 -3.28
N GLY A 52 -2.80 12.86 -4.55
CA GLY A 52 -3.88 12.22 -5.32
C GLY A 52 -3.67 10.73 -5.48
N ILE A 53 -2.44 10.31 -5.76
CA ILE A 53 -2.10 8.89 -5.90
C ILE A 53 -2.21 8.18 -4.55
N TYR A 54 -1.71 8.81 -3.49
CA TYR A 54 -1.77 8.29 -2.13
C TYR A 54 -3.22 7.99 -1.71
N PHE A 55 -4.11 8.95 -1.90
CA PHE A 55 -5.52 8.76 -1.54
C PHE A 55 -6.20 7.71 -2.41
N ALA A 56 -5.86 7.65 -3.70
CA ALA A 56 -6.40 6.63 -4.59
C ALA A 56 -5.97 5.23 -4.15
N MET A 57 -4.72 5.07 -3.72
CA MET A 57 -4.23 3.79 -3.23
C MET A 57 -4.96 3.35 -1.97
N LEU A 58 -5.17 4.26 -1.02
CA LEU A 58 -5.94 3.96 0.19
C LEU A 58 -7.36 3.53 -0.16
N LYS A 59 -7.97 4.21 -1.11
CA LYS A 59 -9.32 3.87 -1.55
C LYS A 59 -9.37 2.49 -2.19
N GLN A 60 -8.38 2.17 -3.04
CA GLN A 60 -8.30 0.85 -3.66
C GLN A 60 -8.13 -0.26 -2.64
N LEU A 61 -7.40 0.01 -1.56
CA LEU A 61 -7.17 -0.96 -0.49
C LEU A 61 -8.30 -0.99 0.54
N GLY A 62 -9.25 -0.07 0.45
CA GLY A 62 -10.35 0.01 1.40
C GLY A 62 -9.95 0.55 2.76
N ILE A 63 -8.92 1.38 2.81
CA ILE A 63 -8.39 1.95 4.05
C ILE A 63 -8.89 3.39 4.19
N ALA A 64 -9.52 3.69 5.33
CA ALA A 64 -9.90 5.07 5.63
C ALA A 64 -8.67 5.89 5.98
N LYS A 65 -8.50 7.07 5.37
CA LYS A 65 -7.30 7.86 5.59
C LYS A 65 -7.12 8.27 7.05
N GLU A 66 -8.21 8.44 7.78
CA GLU A 66 -8.18 8.80 9.20
C GLU A 66 -7.60 7.69 10.06
N GLU A 67 -7.63 6.45 9.57
CA GLU A 67 -7.14 5.29 10.31
C GLU A 67 -5.74 4.90 9.89
N PHE A 68 -5.27 5.43 8.81
CA PHE A 68 -3.96 5.10 8.27
C PHE A 68 -2.90 6.00 8.89
#